data_c3fc5b36c2c807044c306eac935b4386
#
_entry.id   c3fc5b36c2c807044c306eac935b4386
#
_cell.length_a   1.000
_cell.length_b   1.000
_cell.length_c   1.000
_cell.angle_alpha   90.00
_cell.angle_beta   90.00
_cell.angle_gamma   90.00
#
_symmetry.space_group_name_H-M   'P 1'
#
loop_
_entity.id
_entity.type
_entity.pdbx_description
1 polymer ?
#
loop_
_entity_poly.entity_id
_entity_poly.type
_entity_poly.pdbx_seq_one_letter_code
_entity_poly.pdbx_strand_id
1 'polypeptide(L)'
;MKTTMRRILPYELALNEALPWTVYAEFGNLLLREGYVIRQQRHLDSLFTRGAYIYEQAPDEEVEEAPAAPVAAPRQRVPHKAEPVFVRTRRLANSLERLHASLLAGELRNDMRMLVIGMAHVIAQACKDDADALLAGLHTNRSHSYLVVQQLLGAAVVEVLASEAGIDEDTRTSWVCAALTRDVGILDLQQQLDTQTRPLTAEQQAEIRCHPAYAETMLGQMGVKDPLWLQVVREHHERCDGTGYPQRLLRDAICDGARLLAVAA
;
A
#
# COMPACT_ATOMS: atom_id res chain seq x y z
N MET A 1 -28.81 12.71 19.71
CA MET A 1 -27.68 12.61 20.63
C MET A 1 -26.45 13.22 19.98
N LYS A 2 -25.85 14.24 20.55
CA LYS A 2 -24.60 14.83 20.04
C LYS A 2 -23.44 14.02 20.60
N THR A 3 -22.87 13.17 19.82
CA THR A 3 -21.66 12.42 20.17
C THR A 3 -20.47 13.32 19.88
N THR A 4 -19.73 13.69 20.90
CA THR A 4 -18.55 14.57 20.78
C THR A 4 -17.30 13.71 20.74
N MET A 5 -16.39 13.95 19.79
CA MET A 5 -15.08 13.30 19.75
C MET A 5 -14.11 14.02 20.67
N ARG A 6 -13.42 13.24 21.53
CA ARG A 6 -12.37 13.73 22.42
C ARG A 6 -11.04 13.07 22.09
N ARG A 7 -9.97 13.85 22.11
CA ARG A 7 -8.61 13.32 21.96
C ARG A 7 -8.20 12.53 23.19
N ILE A 8 -7.60 11.36 22.99
CA ILE A 8 -7.05 10.52 24.06
C ILE A 8 -5.76 11.15 24.59
N LEU A 9 -5.60 11.20 25.90
CA LEU A 9 -4.40 11.71 26.55
C LEU A 9 -3.38 10.58 26.80
N PRO A 10 -2.06 10.86 26.80
CA PRO A 10 -1.02 9.84 26.92
C PRO A 10 -1.12 8.92 28.14
N TYR A 11 -1.69 9.39 29.24
CA TYR A 11 -1.85 8.61 30.47
C TYR A 11 -3.09 7.70 30.48
N GLU A 12 -3.96 7.81 29.48
CA GLU A 12 -5.21 7.00 29.38
C GLU A 12 -4.99 5.66 28.70
N LEU A 13 -3.82 5.44 28.10
CA LEU A 13 -3.46 4.17 27.44
C LEU A 13 -2.15 3.63 28.00
N ALA A 14 -2.14 2.35 28.33
CA ALA A 14 -0.95 1.65 28.80
C ALA A 14 -0.55 0.50 27.88
N LEU A 15 0.74 0.17 27.86
CA LEU A 15 1.25 -1.00 27.14
C LEU A 15 0.78 -2.29 27.80
N ASN A 16 0.45 -3.28 26.97
CA ASN A 16 0.00 -4.61 27.36
C ASN A 16 -1.34 -4.66 28.11
N GLU A 17 -2.08 -3.55 28.10
CA GLU A 17 -3.45 -3.49 28.58
C GLU A 17 -4.43 -3.45 27.41
N ALA A 18 -5.62 -4.03 27.61
CA ALA A 18 -6.68 -3.99 26.62
C ALA A 18 -7.27 -2.58 26.55
N LEU A 19 -7.45 -2.05 25.33
CA LEU A 19 -8.08 -0.73 25.13
C LEU A 19 -9.50 -0.74 25.74
N PRO A 20 -9.81 0.22 26.62
CA PRO A 20 -11.15 0.30 27.21
C PRO A 20 -12.20 0.90 26.27
N TRP A 21 -11.78 1.43 25.13
CA TRP A 21 -12.64 2.04 24.11
C TRP A 21 -12.17 1.75 22.69
N THR A 22 -13.07 1.93 21.72
CA THR A 22 -12.73 1.98 20.30
C THR A 22 -12.09 3.32 19.97
N VAL A 23 -10.91 3.29 19.32
CA VAL A 23 -10.08 4.45 19.01
C VAL A 23 -10.24 4.85 17.55
N TYR A 24 -10.38 6.13 17.27
CA TYR A 24 -10.61 6.73 15.95
C TYR A 24 -9.55 7.77 15.62
N ALA A 25 -9.30 8.00 14.31
CA ALA A 25 -8.57 9.17 13.83
C ALA A 25 -9.44 10.44 13.90
N GLU A 26 -8.83 11.61 13.73
CA GLU A 26 -9.47 12.94 13.80
C GLU A 26 -10.74 13.08 12.92
N PHE A 27 -10.80 12.36 11.81
CA PHE A 27 -11.95 12.37 10.88
C PHE A 27 -12.89 11.17 11.04
N GLY A 28 -12.89 10.51 12.22
CA GLY A 28 -13.82 9.42 12.53
C GLY A 28 -13.45 8.06 11.93
N ASN A 29 -12.30 7.90 11.29
CA ASN A 29 -11.83 6.61 10.80
C ASN A 29 -11.39 5.72 11.97
N LEU A 30 -11.89 4.48 12.00
CA LEU A 30 -11.53 3.50 13.00
C LEU A 30 -10.02 3.18 12.95
N LEU A 31 -9.32 3.33 14.07
CA LEU A 31 -7.91 2.97 14.23
C LEU A 31 -7.75 1.63 14.94
N LEU A 32 -8.31 1.51 16.15
CA LEU A 32 -8.23 0.30 16.97
C LEU A 32 -9.58 0.06 17.66
N ARG A 33 -9.92 -1.21 17.87
CA ARG A 33 -11.15 -1.59 18.55
C ARG A 33 -10.93 -1.72 20.05
N GLU A 34 -11.98 -1.52 20.83
CA GLU A 34 -12.06 -1.90 22.23
C GLU A 34 -11.58 -3.35 22.42
N GLY A 35 -10.81 -3.60 23.49
CA GLY A 35 -10.21 -4.88 23.77
C GLY A 35 -8.89 -5.18 23.06
N TYR A 36 -8.43 -4.33 22.11
CA TYR A 36 -7.15 -4.52 21.47
C TYR A 36 -5.99 -4.24 22.43
N VAL A 37 -4.96 -5.10 22.46
CA VAL A 37 -3.79 -4.93 23.34
C VAL A 37 -2.61 -4.36 22.55
N ILE A 38 -2.17 -3.16 22.91
CA ILE A 38 -0.98 -2.52 22.33
C ILE A 38 0.27 -3.10 23.00
N ARG A 39 1.06 -3.87 22.25
CA ARG A 39 2.23 -4.58 22.78
C ARG A 39 3.57 -3.87 22.54
N GLN A 40 3.61 -2.79 21.79
CA GLN A 40 4.84 -2.11 21.40
C GLN A 40 4.73 -0.59 21.60
N GLN A 41 5.73 0.00 22.29
CA GLN A 41 5.77 1.43 22.58
C GLN A 41 5.61 2.29 21.33
N ARG A 42 6.28 1.95 20.24
CA ARG A 42 6.19 2.66 18.96
C ARG A 42 4.76 2.76 18.39
N HIS A 43 3.90 1.78 18.66
CA HIS A 43 2.49 1.83 18.24
C HIS A 43 1.71 2.82 19.09
N LEU A 44 1.99 2.86 20.39
CA LEU A 44 1.40 3.82 21.30
C LEU A 44 1.79 5.26 20.92
N ASP A 45 3.08 5.48 20.68
CA ASP A 45 3.63 6.78 20.27
C ASP A 45 3.04 7.24 18.93
N SER A 46 2.86 6.31 17.97
CA SER A 46 2.24 6.60 16.68
C SER A 46 0.77 7.03 16.80
N LEU A 47 0.01 6.44 17.72
CA LEU A 47 -1.38 6.86 18.00
C LEU A 47 -1.43 8.30 18.53
N PHE A 48 -0.54 8.66 19.44
CA PHE A 48 -0.50 10.02 19.99
C PHE A 48 -0.01 11.06 18.99
N THR A 49 0.95 10.70 18.15
CA THR A 49 1.51 11.60 17.12
C THR A 49 0.48 11.90 16.03
N ARG A 50 -0.29 10.88 15.60
CA ARG A 50 -1.32 11.02 14.54
C ARG A 50 -2.66 11.57 15.03
N GLY A 51 -2.85 11.69 16.35
CA GLY A 51 -4.13 12.02 16.97
C GLY A 51 -5.05 10.80 17.07
N ALA A 52 -5.29 10.37 18.30
CA ALA A 52 -6.21 9.30 18.62
C ALA A 52 -7.39 9.90 19.41
N TYR A 53 -8.62 9.53 19.04
CA TYR A 53 -9.86 10.09 19.56
C TYR A 53 -10.82 8.97 19.98
N ILE A 54 -11.68 9.28 20.95
CA ILE A 54 -12.82 8.45 21.36
C ILE A 54 -14.10 9.26 21.24
N TYR A 55 -15.23 8.55 21.10
CA TYR A 55 -16.55 9.18 21.25
C TYR A 55 -16.92 9.20 22.73
N GLU A 56 -17.12 10.38 23.28
CA GLU A 56 -17.70 10.57 24.62
C GLU A 56 -19.22 10.47 24.51
N GLN A 57 -19.81 9.53 25.27
CA GLN A 57 -21.24 9.57 25.56
C GLN A 57 -21.47 10.61 26.65
N ALA A 58 -22.44 11.51 26.46
CA ALA A 58 -22.88 12.39 27.54
C ALA A 58 -23.37 11.55 28.74
N PRO A 59 -23.08 11.94 30.00
CA PRO A 59 -23.57 11.19 31.15
C PRO A 59 -25.10 11.09 31.09
N ASP A 60 -25.61 9.87 31.18
CA ASP A 60 -27.03 9.58 31.18
C ASP A 60 -27.65 10.19 32.45
N GLU A 61 -28.69 11.02 32.30
CA GLU A 61 -29.64 11.30 33.33
C GLU A 61 -30.31 9.98 33.75
N GLU A 62 -30.39 9.74 35.05
CA GLU A 62 -30.98 8.57 35.68
C GLU A 62 -32.27 8.12 34.99
N VAL A 63 -32.28 6.96 34.38
CA VAL A 63 -33.49 6.30 33.87
C VAL A 63 -33.80 5.14 34.77
N GLU A 64 -34.95 5.28 35.42
CA GLU A 64 -35.65 4.31 36.25
C GLU A 64 -35.69 2.91 35.66
N GLU A 65 -35.42 1.92 36.49
CA GLU A 65 -35.27 0.49 36.15
C GLU A 65 -36.60 -0.08 35.62
N ALA A 66 -36.69 -0.38 34.33
CA ALA A 66 -37.79 -1.14 33.73
C ALA A 66 -37.40 -2.63 33.58
N PRO A 67 -38.35 -3.58 33.74
CA PRO A 67 -38.08 -5.00 33.97
C PRO A 67 -37.46 -5.68 32.77
N ALA A 68 -36.56 -6.64 33.06
CA ALA A 68 -35.77 -7.43 32.14
C ALA A 68 -36.60 -8.05 30.98
N ALA A 69 -36.30 -7.63 29.76
CA ALA A 69 -36.77 -8.27 28.54
C ALA A 69 -35.87 -9.47 28.18
N PRO A 70 -36.40 -10.50 27.49
CA PRO A 70 -35.72 -11.77 27.28
C PRO A 70 -34.46 -11.64 26.42
N VAL A 71 -33.46 -12.45 26.80
CA VAL A 71 -32.16 -12.58 26.13
C VAL A 71 -32.35 -12.68 24.60
N ALA A 72 -32.00 -11.64 23.87
CA ALA A 72 -32.04 -11.62 22.43
C ALA A 72 -30.99 -12.61 21.88
N ALA A 73 -31.41 -13.45 20.95
CA ALA A 73 -30.58 -14.36 20.19
C ALA A 73 -29.36 -13.63 19.60
N PRO A 74 -28.20 -14.31 19.41
CA PRO A 74 -26.97 -13.66 18.93
C PRO A 74 -27.26 -12.95 17.62
N ARG A 75 -27.10 -11.62 17.62
CA ARG A 75 -27.23 -10.79 16.43
C ARG A 75 -26.31 -11.35 15.36
N GLN A 76 -26.89 -11.91 14.30
CA GLN A 76 -26.18 -12.29 13.10
C GLN A 76 -25.29 -11.10 12.69
N ARG A 77 -23.98 -11.35 12.60
CA ARG A 77 -23.04 -10.37 12.03
C ARG A 77 -23.57 -10.01 10.65
N VAL A 78 -24.08 -8.81 10.49
CA VAL A 78 -24.34 -8.25 9.16
C VAL A 78 -23.00 -8.33 8.42
N PRO A 79 -22.90 -9.08 7.30
CA PRO A 79 -21.64 -9.15 6.58
C PRO A 79 -21.25 -7.72 6.21
N HIS A 80 -20.07 -7.27 6.64
CA HIS A 80 -19.51 -6.00 6.21
C HIS A 80 -19.46 -6.09 4.68
N LYS A 81 -20.31 -5.31 3.99
CA LYS A 81 -20.30 -5.25 2.54
C LYS A 81 -18.88 -4.84 2.14
N ALA A 82 -18.14 -5.75 1.53
CA ALA A 82 -16.77 -5.49 1.12
C ALA A 82 -16.74 -4.17 0.33
N GLU A 83 -15.74 -3.32 0.61
CA GLU A 83 -15.59 -2.04 -0.11
C GLU A 83 -15.52 -2.34 -1.62
N PRO A 84 -16.34 -1.68 -2.47
CA PRO A 84 -16.35 -1.94 -3.89
C PRO A 84 -14.95 -1.82 -4.50
N VAL A 85 -14.59 -2.73 -5.41
CA VAL A 85 -13.26 -2.80 -6.01
C VAL A 85 -12.86 -1.45 -6.65
N PHE A 86 -13.79 -0.76 -7.33
CA PHE A 86 -13.55 0.57 -7.91
C PHE A 86 -13.20 1.66 -6.88
N VAL A 87 -13.67 1.55 -5.64
CA VAL A 87 -13.26 2.46 -4.56
C VAL A 87 -11.83 2.16 -4.14
N ARG A 88 -11.46 0.87 -4.07
CA ARG A 88 -10.09 0.44 -3.77
C ARG A 88 -9.11 0.89 -4.85
N THR A 89 -9.46 0.78 -6.15
CA THR A 89 -8.59 1.24 -7.25
C THR A 89 -8.24 2.72 -7.11
N ARG A 90 -9.23 3.57 -6.85
CA ARG A 90 -9.00 5.01 -6.64
C ARG A 90 -8.15 5.29 -5.40
N ARG A 91 -8.38 4.56 -4.30
CA ARG A 91 -7.60 4.71 -3.08
C ARG A 91 -6.14 4.28 -3.26
N LEU A 92 -5.90 3.18 -3.97
CA LEU A 92 -4.57 2.72 -4.34
C LEU A 92 -3.84 3.78 -5.18
N ALA A 93 -4.49 4.32 -6.21
CA ALA A 93 -3.91 5.33 -7.08
C ALA A 93 -3.57 6.61 -6.32
N ASN A 94 -4.46 7.12 -5.47
CA ASN A 94 -4.19 8.26 -4.60
C ASN A 94 -3.02 8.00 -3.62
N SER A 95 -2.86 6.75 -3.14
CA SER A 95 -1.79 6.41 -2.20
C SER A 95 -0.44 6.33 -2.90
N LEU A 96 -0.39 5.76 -4.10
CA LEU A 96 0.83 5.68 -4.89
C LEU A 96 1.27 7.07 -5.41
N GLU A 97 0.32 7.89 -5.83
CA GLU A 97 0.60 9.27 -6.25
C GLU A 97 1.16 10.13 -5.12
N ARG A 98 0.64 9.98 -3.89
CA ARG A 98 1.22 10.64 -2.71
C ARG A 98 2.62 10.13 -2.37
N LEU A 99 2.88 8.83 -2.54
CA LEU A 99 4.22 8.28 -2.38
C LEU A 99 5.18 8.93 -3.38
N HIS A 100 4.82 9.01 -4.67
CA HIS A 100 5.62 9.68 -5.68
C HIS A 100 5.87 11.16 -5.33
N ALA A 101 4.84 11.89 -4.93
CA ALA A 101 4.97 13.30 -4.54
C ALA A 101 5.94 13.49 -3.36
N SER A 102 5.88 12.61 -2.35
CA SER A 102 6.82 12.65 -1.22
C SER A 102 8.26 12.35 -1.66
N LEU A 103 8.46 11.38 -2.55
CA LEU A 103 9.79 11.03 -3.07
C LEU A 103 10.37 12.18 -3.91
N LEU A 104 9.57 12.81 -4.76
CA LEU A 104 9.94 13.99 -5.55
C LEU A 104 10.28 15.21 -4.66
N ALA A 105 9.66 15.31 -3.48
CA ALA A 105 9.99 16.32 -2.48
C ALA A 105 11.27 15.97 -1.66
N GLY A 106 11.94 14.85 -1.95
CA GLY A 106 13.11 14.37 -1.22
C GLY A 106 12.81 13.77 0.16
N GLU A 107 11.55 13.44 0.43
CA GLU A 107 11.12 12.85 1.70
C GLU A 107 11.31 11.33 1.67
N LEU A 108 12.43 10.84 2.22
CA LEU A 108 12.66 9.40 2.42
C LEU A 108 12.29 8.99 3.85
N ARG A 109 11.10 8.43 4.02
CA ARG A 109 10.54 8.07 5.34
C ARG A 109 10.44 6.55 5.49
N ASN A 110 10.79 6.05 6.67
CA ASN A 110 10.74 4.61 7.00
C ASN A 110 9.32 4.00 6.94
N ASP A 111 8.27 4.82 7.08
CA ASP A 111 6.88 4.34 6.99
C ASP A 111 6.42 4.10 5.55
N MET A 112 7.12 4.64 4.53
CA MET A 112 6.81 4.41 3.12
C MET A 112 6.87 2.93 2.74
N ARG A 113 7.84 2.17 3.29
CA ARG A 113 7.88 0.71 3.12
C ARG A 113 6.58 0.04 3.57
N MET A 114 6.06 0.41 4.73
CA MET A 114 4.81 -0.15 5.26
C MET A 114 3.59 0.27 4.44
N LEU A 115 3.61 1.48 3.87
CA LEU A 115 2.58 1.94 2.94
C LEU A 115 2.53 1.06 1.68
N VAL A 116 3.69 0.74 1.09
CA VAL A 116 3.77 -0.12 -0.11
C VAL A 116 3.29 -1.54 0.19
N ILE A 117 3.73 -2.14 1.30
CA ILE A 117 3.24 -3.46 1.75
C ILE A 117 1.71 -3.44 1.97
N GLY A 118 1.19 -2.38 2.58
CA GLY A 118 -0.26 -2.22 2.74
C GLY A 118 -1.00 -2.13 1.41
N MET A 119 -0.46 -1.45 0.40
CA MET A 119 -1.02 -1.43 -0.96
C MET A 119 -0.98 -2.81 -1.61
N ALA A 120 0.11 -3.56 -1.46
CA ALA A 120 0.23 -4.93 -1.98
C ALA A 120 -0.87 -5.86 -1.40
N HIS A 121 -1.11 -5.82 -0.10
CA HIS A 121 -2.19 -6.58 0.52
C HIS A 121 -3.60 -6.16 0.03
N VAL A 122 -3.82 -4.86 -0.20
CA VAL A 122 -5.10 -4.38 -0.78
C VAL A 122 -5.28 -4.89 -2.21
N ILE A 123 -4.21 -4.94 -3.01
CA ILE A 123 -4.22 -5.50 -4.38
C ILE A 123 -4.53 -7.00 -4.30
N ALA A 124 -3.81 -7.76 -3.49
CA ALA A 124 -4.04 -9.20 -3.32
C ALA A 124 -5.49 -9.52 -2.92
N GLN A 125 -6.04 -8.76 -1.96
CA GLN A 125 -7.42 -8.94 -1.54
C GLN A 125 -8.42 -8.53 -2.65
N ALA A 126 -8.13 -7.47 -3.39
CA ALA A 126 -8.99 -7.05 -4.50
C ALA A 126 -8.99 -8.06 -5.67
N CYS A 127 -7.84 -8.68 -5.96
CA CYS A 127 -7.74 -9.77 -6.93
C CYS A 127 -8.53 -11.02 -6.49
N LYS A 128 -8.48 -11.37 -5.20
CA LYS A 128 -9.30 -12.48 -4.65
C LYS A 128 -10.80 -12.20 -4.74
N ASP A 129 -11.21 -10.94 -4.54
CA ASP A 129 -12.62 -10.56 -4.55
C ASP A 129 -13.17 -10.47 -5.99
N ASP A 130 -12.48 -9.78 -6.90
CA ASP A 130 -12.85 -9.61 -8.31
C ASP A 130 -11.66 -9.02 -9.10
N ALA A 131 -10.81 -9.88 -9.66
CA ALA A 131 -9.64 -9.47 -10.43
C ALA A 131 -10.00 -8.69 -11.70
N ASP A 132 -11.07 -9.09 -12.38
CA ASP A 132 -11.52 -8.44 -13.62
C ASP A 132 -11.99 -7.01 -13.36
N ALA A 133 -12.74 -6.79 -12.29
CA ALA A 133 -13.16 -5.45 -11.88
C ALA A 133 -11.98 -4.59 -11.45
N LEU A 134 -10.96 -5.17 -10.79
CA LEU A 134 -9.73 -4.44 -10.43
C LEU A 134 -8.98 -3.99 -11.68
N LEU A 135 -8.69 -4.91 -12.59
CA LEU A 135 -7.97 -4.63 -13.84
C LEU A 135 -8.73 -3.61 -14.71
N ALA A 136 -10.06 -3.80 -14.88
CA ALA A 136 -10.90 -2.86 -15.62
C ALA A 136 -10.91 -1.47 -14.97
N GLY A 137 -11.03 -1.39 -13.65
CA GLY A 137 -11.01 -0.13 -12.90
C GLY A 137 -9.68 0.61 -13.00
N LEU A 138 -8.56 -0.10 -13.00
CA LEU A 138 -7.24 0.47 -13.22
C LEU A 138 -7.04 0.90 -14.69
N HIS A 139 -7.39 0.03 -15.64
CA HIS A 139 -7.23 0.31 -17.07
C HIS A 139 -8.06 1.52 -17.54
N THR A 140 -9.24 1.72 -16.99
CA THR A 140 -10.11 2.86 -17.32
C THR A 140 -9.80 4.13 -16.53
N ASN A 141 -8.87 4.10 -15.59
CA ASN A 141 -8.49 5.25 -14.79
C ASN A 141 -7.81 6.33 -15.66
N ARG A 142 -8.42 7.51 -15.73
CA ARG A 142 -7.90 8.69 -16.47
C ARG A 142 -7.64 9.89 -15.54
N SER A 143 -7.82 9.67 -14.21
CA SER A 143 -7.70 10.74 -13.22
C SER A 143 -6.29 10.85 -12.61
N HIS A 144 -5.43 9.85 -12.84
CA HIS A 144 -4.08 9.77 -12.30
C HIS A 144 -3.05 9.70 -13.42
N SER A 145 -1.78 9.93 -13.08
CA SER A 145 -0.69 9.88 -14.06
C SER A 145 -0.57 8.49 -14.70
N TYR A 146 -0.05 8.45 -15.92
CA TYR A 146 0.19 7.20 -16.66
C TYR A 146 1.07 6.24 -15.84
N LEU A 147 2.14 6.75 -15.22
CA LEU A 147 3.06 5.95 -14.43
C LEU A 147 2.37 5.28 -13.23
N VAL A 148 1.53 6.01 -12.49
CA VAL A 148 0.74 5.45 -11.37
C VAL A 148 -0.16 4.32 -11.85
N VAL A 149 -0.86 4.52 -12.95
CA VAL A 149 -1.77 3.51 -13.52
C VAL A 149 -0.98 2.28 -13.98
N GLN A 150 0.14 2.47 -14.68
CA GLN A 150 0.99 1.36 -15.17
C GLN A 150 1.59 0.53 -14.03
N GLN A 151 2.06 1.16 -12.96
CA GLN A 151 2.58 0.44 -11.81
C GLN A 151 1.50 -0.38 -11.10
N LEU A 152 0.30 0.19 -10.94
CA LEU A 152 -0.83 -0.52 -10.32
C LEU A 152 -1.34 -1.67 -11.20
N LEU A 153 -1.43 -1.47 -12.52
CA LEU A 153 -1.78 -2.54 -13.46
C LEU A 153 -0.74 -3.66 -13.43
N GLY A 154 0.55 -3.32 -13.52
CA GLY A 154 1.62 -4.30 -13.43
C GLY A 154 1.57 -5.08 -12.12
N ALA A 155 1.35 -4.41 -10.99
CA ALA A 155 1.21 -5.03 -9.68
C ALA A 155 0.01 -5.99 -9.60
N ALA A 156 -1.15 -5.60 -10.16
CA ALA A 156 -2.35 -6.45 -10.20
C ALA A 156 -2.15 -7.67 -11.11
N VAL A 157 -1.53 -7.50 -12.28
CA VAL A 157 -1.23 -8.61 -13.19
C VAL A 157 -0.22 -9.58 -12.57
N VAL A 158 0.82 -9.06 -11.91
CA VAL A 158 1.79 -9.89 -11.17
C VAL A 158 1.09 -10.73 -10.10
N GLU A 159 0.20 -10.14 -9.30
CA GLU A 159 -0.55 -10.87 -8.26
C GLU A 159 -1.41 -11.97 -8.87
N VAL A 160 -2.17 -11.67 -9.93
CA VAL A 160 -3.04 -12.65 -10.60
C VAL A 160 -2.22 -13.81 -11.15
N LEU A 161 -1.18 -13.53 -11.94
CA LEU A 161 -0.37 -14.58 -12.58
C LEU A 161 0.41 -15.40 -11.57
N ALA A 162 0.99 -14.77 -10.54
CA ALA A 162 1.74 -15.47 -9.50
C ALA A 162 0.82 -16.33 -8.61
N SER A 163 -0.40 -15.86 -8.32
CA SER A 163 -1.40 -16.63 -7.58
C SER A 163 -1.84 -17.86 -8.36
N GLU A 164 -2.13 -17.73 -9.66
CA GLU A 164 -2.49 -18.85 -10.54
C GLU A 164 -1.33 -19.84 -10.72
N ALA A 165 -0.09 -19.37 -10.69
CA ALA A 165 1.10 -20.23 -10.71
C ALA A 165 1.37 -20.92 -9.35
N GLY A 166 0.57 -20.70 -8.32
CA GLY A 166 0.73 -21.31 -7.00
C GLY A 166 1.90 -20.78 -6.19
N ILE A 167 2.39 -19.58 -6.49
CA ILE A 167 3.45 -18.92 -5.71
C ILE A 167 2.90 -18.54 -4.33
N ASP A 168 3.69 -18.73 -3.27
CA ASP A 168 3.30 -18.42 -1.90
C ASP A 168 3.05 -16.91 -1.70
N GLU A 169 2.26 -16.59 -0.66
CA GLU A 169 1.79 -15.22 -0.42
C GLU A 169 2.92 -14.24 -0.09
N ASP A 170 3.95 -14.66 0.63
CA ASP A 170 5.07 -13.80 1.01
C ASP A 170 5.89 -13.41 -0.22
N THR A 171 6.18 -14.38 -1.09
CA THR A 171 6.88 -14.16 -2.37
C THR A 171 6.05 -13.25 -3.30
N ARG A 172 4.75 -13.49 -3.43
CA ARG A 172 3.86 -12.62 -4.22
C ARG A 172 3.84 -11.20 -3.69
N THR A 173 3.74 -11.03 -2.37
CA THR A 173 3.77 -9.70 -1.74
C THR A 173 5.04 -8.94 -2.11
N SER A 174 6.21 -9.61 -2.06
CA SER A 174 7.49 -9.02 -2.46
C SER A 174 7.50 -8.58 -3.93
N TRP A 175 6.97 -9.41 -4.84
CA TRP A 175 6.89 -9.09 -6.27
C TRP A 175 5.91 -7.96 -6.59
N VAL A 176 4.76 -7.93 -5.91
CA VAL A 176 3.77 -6.84 -6.02
C VAL A 176 4.36 -5.52 -5.50
N CYS A 177 5.07 -5.55 -4.38
CA CYS A 177 5.78 -4.38 -3.86
C CYS A 177 6.84 -3.87 -4.85
N ALA A 178 7.57 -4.78 -5.51
CA ALA A 178 8.53 -4.42 -6.55
C ALA A 178 7.84 -3.76 -7.75
N ALA A 179 6.72 -4.31 -8.22
CA ALA A 179 5.94 -3.74 -9.32
C ALA A 179 5.45 -2.32 -9.01
N LEU A 180 5.07 -2.03 -7.75
CA LEU A 180 4.64 -0.71 -7.29
C LEU A 180 5.78 0.30 -7.18
N THR A 181 7.03 -0.15 -7.09
CA THR A 181 8.17 0.73 -6.76
C THR A 181 9.32 0.67 -7.75
N ARG A 182 9.21 -0.11 -8.84
CA ARG A 182 10.28 -0.29 -9.82
C ARG A 182 10.81 1.00 -10.43
N ASP A 183 9.91 1.98 -10.61
CA ASP A 183 10.20 3.24 -11.31
C ASP A 183 10.48 4.43 -10.35
N VAL A 184 10.62 4.20 -9.03
CA VAL A 184 10.86 5.30 -8.08
C VAL A 184 12.17 6.04 -8.34
N GLY A 185 13.13 5.38 -8.99
CA GLY A 185 14.41 5.97 -9.37
C GLY A 185 14.38 6.88 -10.61
N ILE A 186 13.23 7.01 -11.30
CA ILE A 186 13.11 7.79 -12.54
C ILE A 186 12.01 8.86 -12.50
N LEU A 187 11.40 9.11 -11.34
CA LEU A 187 10.25 10.00 -11.22
C LEU A 187 10.50 11.40 -11.74
N ASP A 188 11.66 11.99 -11.45
CA ASP A 188 12.04 13.34 -11.93
C ASP A 188 12.16 13.38 -13.46
N LEU A 189 12.83 12.40 -14.05
CA LEU A 189 12.96 12.30 -15.50
C LEU A 189 11.61 12.04 -16.16
N GLN A 190 10.77 11.18 -15.58
CA GLN A 190 9.43 10.90 -16.12
C GLN A 190 8.59 12.16 -16.25
N GLN A 191 8.59 13.04 -15.25
CA GLN A 191 7.89 14.33 -15.32
C GLN A 191 8.39 15.21 -16.49
N GLN A 192 9.70 15.17 -16.78
CA GLN A 192 10.26 15.91 -17.91
C GLN A 192 9.82 15.27 -19.24
N LEU A 193 9.81 13.94 -19.33
CA LEU A 193 9.45 13.19 -20.53
C LEU A 193 7.97 13.30 -20.87
N ASP A 194 7.08 13.44 -19.89
CA ASP A 194 5.63 13.58 -20.08
C ASP A 194 5.26 14.79 -20.96
N THR A 195 6.11 15.81 -20.99
CA THR A 195 5.92 17.02 -21.81
C THR A 195 6.88 17.12 -23.00
N GLN A 196 7.85 16.22 -23.10
CA GLN A 196 8.90 16.26 -24.12
C GLN A 196 8.40 15.70 -25.45
N THR A 197 8.50 16.47 -26.52
CA THR A 197 8.16 16.05 -27.90
C THR A 197 9.37 15.66 -28.75
N ARG A 198 10.59 16.01 -28.29
CA ARG A 198 11.86 15.68 -28.97
C ARG A 198 12.35 14.26 -28.56
N PRO A 199 13.18 13.62 -29.39
CA PRO A 199 13.83 12.36 -29.03
C PRO A 199 14.63 12.47 -27.73
N LEU A 200 14.82 11.33 -27.04
CA LEU A 200 15.64 11.24 -25.84
C LEU A 200 17.09 11.65 -26.13
N THR A 201 17.69 12.43 -25.23
CA THR A 201 19.11 12.72 -25.26
C THR A 201 19.93 11.51 -24.80
N ALA A 202 21.25 11.51 -25.03
CA ALA A 202 22.13 10.45 -24.57
C ALA A 202 22.15 10.36 -23.03
N GLU A 203 22.10 11.49 -22.36
CA GLU A 203 22.05 11.61 -20.90
C GLU A 203 20.76 11.01 -20.36
N GLN A 204 19.59 11.33 -20.94
CA GLN A 204 18.30 10.76 -20.57
C GLN A 204 18.28 9.25 -20.79
N GLN A 205 18.87 8.75 -21.89
CA GLN A 205 18.99 7.31 -22.13
C GLN A 205 19.87 6.63 -21.09
N ALA A 206 20.96 7.26 -20.66
CA ALA A 206 21.82 6.74 -19.62
C ALA A 206 21.07 6.69 -18.26
N GLU A 207 20.34 7.72 -17.91
CA GLU A 207 19.52 7.79 -16.68
C GLU A 207 18.45 6.70 -16.68
N ILE A 208 17.72 6.51 -17.81
CA ILE A 208 16.76 5.41 -17.98
C ILE A 208 17.43 4.06 -17.73
N ARG A 209 18.65 3.83 -18.20
CA ARG A 209 19.35 2.56 -17.98
C ARG A 209 19.85 2.34 -16.56
N CYS A 210 20.07 3.42 -15.81
CA CYS A 210 20.58 3.36 -14.45
C CYS A 210 19.47 3.31 -13.40
N HIS A 211 18.21 3.68 -13.76
CA HIS A 211 17.15 3.84 -12.77
C HIS A 211 16.84 2.58 -11.94
N PRO A 212 16.96 1.32 -12.44
CA PRO A 212 16.70 0.16 -11.60
C PRO A 212 17.66 0.06 -10.41
N ALA A 213 18.94 0.34 -10.64
CA ALA A 213 19.95 0.35 -9.57
C ALA A 213 19.75 1.54 -8.61
N TYR A 214 19.33 2.69 -9.15
CA TYR A 214 19.02 3.85 -8.33
C TYR A 214 17.76 3.61 -7.48
N ALA A 215 16.70 3.01 -8.05
CA ALA A 215 15.49 2.64 -7.33
C ALA A 215 15.81 1.66 -6.18
N GLU A 216 16.64 0.65 -6.41
CA GLU A 216 17.11 -0.26 -5.36
C GLU A 216 17.79 0.48 -4.21
N THR A 217 18.67 1.44 -4.53
CA THR A 217 19.36 2.27 -3.53
C THR A 217 18.37 3.09 -2.71
N MET A 218 17.42 3.76 -3.36
CA MET A 218 16.37 4.54 -2.69
C MET A 218 15.50 3.67 -1.78
N LEU A 219 15.09 2.50 -2.24
CA LEU A 219 14.32 1.54 -1.44
C LEU A 219 15.09 1.08 -0.21
N GLY A 220 16.40 0.83 -0.35
CA GLY A 220 17.27 0.54 0.79
C GLY A 220 17.27 1.67 1.83
N GLN A 221 17.32 2.92 1.39
CA GLN A 221 17.21 4.11 2.27
C GLN A 221 15.83 4.23 2.93
N MET A 222 14.76 3.79 2.26
CA MET A 222 13.41 3.68 2.83
C MET A 222 13.24 2.49 3.80
N GLY A 223 14.31 1.73 4.07
CA GLY A 223 14.32 0.61 5.00
C GLY A 223 13.80 -0.71 4.42
N VAL A 224 13.72 -0.83 3.09
CA VAL A 224 13.44 -2.12 2.43
C VAL A 224 14.66 -3.01 2.59
N LYS A 225 14.48 -4.20 3.19
CA LYS A 225 15.52 -5.22 3.40
C LYS A 225 15.16 -6.55 2.75
N ASP A 226 14.02 -6.61 2.08
CA ASP A 226 13.55 -7.80 1.38
C ASP A 226 14.37 -8.01 0.11
N PRO A 227 15.15 -9.10 0.03
CA PRO A 227 16.03 -9.35 -1.11
C PRO A 227 15.25 -9.64 -2.39
N LEU A 228 14.08 -10.30 -2.31
CA LEU A 228 13.25 -10.60 -3.47
C LEU A 228 12.68 -9.32 -4.07
N TRP A 229 12.15 -8.42 -3.24
CA TRP A 229 11.67 -7.12 -3.68
C TRP A 229 12.77 -6.32 -4.39
N LEU A 230 13.93 -6.16 -3.76
CA LEU A 230 15.06 -5.41 -4.32
C LEU A 230 15.60 -6.03 -5.61
N GLN A 231 15.68 -7.36 -5.68
CA GLN A 231 16.13 -8.08 -6.87
C GLN A 231 15.19 -7.86 -8.06
N VAL A 232 13.88 -7.99 -7.86
CA VAL A 232 12.89 -7.74 -8.92
C VAL A 232 12.99 -6.32 -9.44
N VAL A 233 13.11 -5.31 -8.54
CA VAL A 233 13.30 -3.90 -8.92
C VAL A 233 14.57 -3.73 -9.75
N ARG A 234 15.68 -4.38 -9.39
CA ARG A 234 16.93 -4.28 -10.14
C ARG A 234 16.85 -4.89 -11.51
N GLU A 235 16.11 -6.01 -11.66
CA GLU A 235 16.14 -6.85 -12.86
C GLU A 235 14.95 -6.64 -13.81
N HIS A 236 13.98 -5.76 -13.50
CA HIS A 236 12.72 -5.65 -14.26
C HIS A 236 12.89 -5.19 -15.72
N HIS A 237 14.05 -4.68 -16.11
CA HIS A 237 14.40 -4.37 -17.50
C HIS A 237 15.40 -5.33 -18.11
N GLU A 238 15.73 -6.43 -17.41
CA GLU A 238 16.53 -7.50 -18.01
C GLU A 238 15.69 -8.26 -19.05
N ARG A 239 16.37 -8.79 -20.06
CA ARG A 239 15.76 -9.51 -21.17
C ARG A 239 16.45 -10.85 -21.35
N CYS A 240 15.67 -11.91 -21.61
CA CYS A 240 16.16 -13.28 -21.74
C CYS A 240 17.26 -13.45 -22.81
N ASP A 241 17.35 -12.53 -23.77
CA ASP A 241 18.37 -12.51 -24.83
C ASP A 241 19.66 -11.74 -24.42
N GLY A 242 19.74 -11.20 -23.20
CA GLY A 242 20.88 -10.43 -22.71
C GLY A 242 20.96 -9.01 -23.26
N THR A 243 19.96 -8.53 -23.97
CA THR A 243 19.89 -7.13 -24.47
C THR A 243 19.33 -6.16 -23.46
N GLY A 244 18.87 -6.67 -22.30
CA GLY A 244 18.34 -5.88 -21.19
C GLY A 244 19.39 -5.09 -20.43
N TYR A 245 18.98 -4.49 -19.34
CA TYR A 245 19.83 -3.69 -18.46
C TYR A 245 19.32 -3.76 -17.01
N PRO A 246 20.15 -3.46 -15.99
CA PRO A 246 21.51 -2.90 -16.06
C PRO A 246 22.62 -3.98 -16.21
N GLN A 247 22.36 -5.24 -15.88
CA GLN A 247 23.37 -6.29 -15.75
C GLN A 247 23.54 -7.16 -17.01
N ARG A 248 22.59 -7.08 -17.95
CA ARG A 248 22.53 -7.90 -19.17
C ARG A 248 22.48 -9.40 -18.88
N LEU A 249 21.62 -9.76 -17.93
CA LEU A 249 21.40 -11.12 -17.52
C LEU A 249 20.80 -11.97 -18.65
N LEU A 250 21.11 -13.26 -18.67
CA LEU A 250 20.58 -14.22 -19.64
C LEU A 250 19.57 -15.14 -18.94
N ARG A 251 18.44 -15.39 -19.60
CA ARG A 251 17.45 -16.43 -19.23
C ARG A 251 17.32 -16.69 -17.72
N ASP A 252 17.88 -17.81 -17.26
CA ASP A 252 17.70 -18.31 -15.90
C ASP A 252 18.48 -17.51 -14.83
N ALA A 253 19.33 -16.58 -15.26
CA ALA A 253 19.97 -15.63 -14.34
C ALA A 253 19.03 -14.49 -13.92
N ILE A 254 17.90 -14.29 -14.65
CA ILE A 254 16.87 -13.31 -14.30
C ILE A 254 15.88 -13.97 -13.34
N CYS A 255 15.60 -13.35 -12.19
CA CYS A 255 14.66 -13.90 -11.22
C CYS A 255 13.23 -14.00 -11.77
N ASP A 256 12.46 -14.97 -11.27
CA ASP A 256 11.11 -15.25 -11.76
C ASP A 256 10.17 -14.04 -11.63
N GLY A 257 10.26 -13.30 -10.52
CA GLY A 257 9.46 -12.09 -10.31
C GLY A 257 9.73 -11.02 -11.37
N ALA A 258 11.00 -10.82 -11.77
CA ALA A 258 11.34 -9.86 -12.83
C ALA A 258 10.87 -10.33 -14.21
N ARG A 259 10.98 -11.64 -14.50
CA ARG A 259 10.44 -12.23 -15.75
C ARG A 259 8.91 -12.07 -15.82
N LEU A 260 8.22 -12.30 -14.71
CA LEU A 260 6.77 -12.12 -14.63
C LEU A 260 6.38 -10.65 -14.80
N LEU A 261 7.09 -9.75 -14.13
CA LEU A 261 6.85 -8.31 -14.21
C LEU A 261 7.09 -7.78 -15.64
N ALA A 262 8.08 -8.32 -16.36
CA ALA A 262 8.32 -7.96 -17.77
C ALA A 262 7.18 -8.34 -18.73
N VAL A 263 6.33 -9.31 -18.35
CA VAL A 263 5.11 -9.67 -19.11
C VAL A 263 3.97 -8.71 -18.77
N ALA A 264 3.97 -8.16 -17.54
CA ALA A 264 2.91 -7.30 -16.99
C ALA A 264 3.13 -5.81 -17.28
N ALA A 265 4.33 -5.41 -17.79
CA ALA A 265 4.76 -4.00 -17.99
C ALA A 265 4.58 -3.53 -19.48
#